data_d01fd96522f9ad12e3a234f553d17013
#
_entry.id   d01fd96522f9ad12e3a234f553d17013
#
_cell.length_a   1.000
_cell.length_b   1.000
_cell.length_c   1.000
_cell.angle_alpha   90.00
_cell.angle_beta   90.00
_cell.angle_gamma   90.00
#
_symmetry.space_group_name_H-M   'P 1'
#
loop_
_entity.id
_entity.type
_entity.pdbx_description
1 polymer ?
#
loop_
_entity_poly.entity_id
_entity_poly.type
_entity_poly.pdbx_seq_one_letter_code
_entity_poly.pdbx_strand_id
1 'polypeptide(L)'
;MQISVIIPTYKPQDYIYQCLDSLCRQTMDTSLWEVIVVLNGCDAPWHNQLKEYATSHPQIQMHVIQTNEPGVSNARNKGLEYAQGEYITFIDDDDYISDTYLAS
;
A
#
# COMPACT_ATOMS: atom_id res chain seq x y z
N MET A 1 -14.35 -7.74 0.45
CA MET A 1 -13.22 -6.94 -0.06
C MET A 1 -13.26 -6.96 -1.57
N GLN A 2 -13.34 -5.81 -2.21
CA GLN A 2 -13.42 -5.74 -3.66
C GLN A 2 -12.07 -5.46 -4.31
N ILE A 3 -11.25 -4.60 -3.72
CA ILE A 3 -10.01 -4.15 -4.34
C ILE A 3 -8.86 -4.30 -3.37
N SER A 4 -7.76 -4.87 -3.85
CA SER A 4 -6.49 -4.85 -3.13
C SER A 4 -5.52 -3.94 -3.88
N VAL A 5 -5.05 -2.90 -3.19
CA VAL A 5 -4.07 -1.96 -3.72
C VAL A 5 -2.70 -2.41 -3.24
N ILE A 6 -1.79 -2.69 -4.15
CA ILE A 6 -0.45 -3.16 -3.83
C ILE A 6 0.56 -2.07 -4.18
N ILE A 7 1.33 -1.66 -3.18
CA ILE A 7 2.36 -0.63 -3.34
C ILE A 7 3.72 -1.27 -3.05
N PRO A 8 4.42 -1.75 -4.10
CA PRO A 8 5.79 -2.22 -3.90
C PRO A 8 6.70 -1.02 -3.73
N THR A 9 7.55 -1.05 -2.72
CA THR A 9 8.45 0.06 -2.46
C THR A 9 9.85 -0.44 -2.12
N TYR A 10 10.84 0.24 -2.67
CA TYR A 10 12.25 0.00 -2.43
C TYR A 10 12.90 1.31 -2.01
N LYS A 11 13.48 1.34 -0.82
CA LYS A 11 14.08 2.54 -0.24
C LYS A 11 13.11 3.73 -0.32
N PRO A 12 11.95 3.64 0.35
CA PRO A 12 10.94 4.69 0.25
C PRO A 12 11.48 6.03 0.75
N GLN A 13 10.85 7.09 0.27
CA GLN A 13 11.13 8.47 0.70
C GLN A 13 9.85 9.05 1.27
N ASP A 14 9.89 10.31 1.71
CA ASP A 14 8.72 10.96 2.29
C ASP A 14 7.52 11.00 1.34
N TYR A 15 7.75 10.88 0.03
CA TYR A 15 6.67 10.88 -0.96
C TYR A 15 5.67 9.72 -0.76
N ILE A 16 6.08 8.63 -0.08
CA ILE A 16 5.15 7.53 0.16
C ILE A 16 3.98 7.98 1.03
N TYR A 17 4.19 8.93 1.93
CA TYR A 17 3.10 9.46 2.75
C TYR A 17 2.09 10.23 1.91
N GLN A 18 2.54 10.93 0.87
CA GLN A 18 1.62 11.59 -0.06
C GLN A 18 0.76 10.58 -0.82
N CYS A 19 1.37 9.48 -1.25
CA CYS A 19 0.64 8.39 -1.88
C CYS A 19 -0.42 7.82 -0.93
N LEU A 20 -0.03 7.52 0.31
CA LEU A 20 -0.94 6.97 1.31
C LEU A 20 -2.04 7.96 1.69
N ASP A 21 -1.69 9.25 1.80
CA ASP A 21 -2.68 10.28 2.09
C ASP A 21 -3.71 10.39 0.96
N SER A 22 -3.28 10.23 -0.29
CA SER A 22 -4.23 10.23 -1.41
C SER A 22 -5.17 9.03 -1.36
N LEU A 23 -4.72 7.90 -0.82
CA LEU A 23 -5.59 6.76 -0.58
C LEU A 23 -6.59 7.04 0.54
N CYS A 24 -6.17 7.74 1.60
CA CYS A 24 -7.07 8.11 2.70
C CYS A 24 -8.21 9.01 2.24
N ARG A 25 -8.04 9.70 1.13
CA ARG A 25 -9.06 10.61 0.57
C ARG A 25 -9.96 9.95 -0.47
N GLN A 26 -9.86 8.65 -0.68
CA GLN A 26 -10.69 7.96 -1.66
C GLN A 26 -12.17 8.04 -1.27
N THR A 27 -13.01 8.22 -2.27
CA THR A 27 -14.47 8.30 -2.08
C THR A 27 -15.11 6.93 -1.91
N MET A 28 -14.42 5.86 -2.30
CA MET A 28 -14.91 4.51 -2.13
C MET A 28 -14.91 4.14 -0.65
N ASP A 29 -15.96 3.43 -0.22
CA ASP A 29 -16.08 2.95 1.16
C ASP A 29 -14.83 2.14 1.55
N THR A 30 -14.22 2.50 2.67
CA THR A 30 -12.97 1.87 3.11
C THR A 30 -13.13 0.40 3.46
N SER A 31 -14.37 -0.08 3.69
CA SER A 31 -14.61 -1.50 3.91
C SER A 31 -14.48 -2.34 2.63
N LEU A 32 -14.43 -1.70 1.45
CA LEU A 32 -14.40 -2.37 0.16
C LEU A 32 -13.01 -2.50 -0.44
N TRP A 33 -11.99 -1.94 0.20
CA TRP A 33 -10.63 -2.00 -0.32
C TRP A 33 -9.62 -2.08 0.81
N GLU A 34 -8.47 -2.59 0.47
CA GLU A 34 -7.31 -2.68 1.37
C GLU A 34 -6.08 -2.18 0.63
N VAL A 35 -5.07 -1.76 1.38
CA VAL A 35 -3.77 -1.40 0.82
C VAL A 35 -2.69 -2.28 1.44
N ILE A 36 -1.82 -2.80 0.60
CA ILE A 36 -0.71 -3.66 1.02
C ILE A 36 0.57 -2.98 0.57
N VAL A 37 1.33 -2.48 1.53
CA VAL A 37 2.63 -1.87 1.27
C VAL A 37 3.70 -2.95 1.44
N VAL A 38 4.44 -3.23 0.39
CA VAL A 38 5.49 -4.25 0.41
C VAL A 38 6.85 -3.56 0.40
N LEU A 39 7.53 -3.61 1.53
CA LEU A 39 8.89 -3.08 1.66
C LEU A 39 9.86 -4.12 1.13
N ASN A 40 10.52 -3.79 0.02
CA ASN A 40 11.43 -4.69 -0.66
C ASN A 40 12.87 -4.28 -0.38
N GLY A 41 13.57 -5.09 0.39
CA GLY A 41 14.97 -4.85 0.72
C GLY A 41 15.21 -3.67 1.64
N CYS A 42 14.19 -3.20 2.32
CA CYS A 42 14.30 -2.10 3.28
C CYS A 42 14.19 -2.62 4.69
N ASP A 43 14.94 -2.01 5.59
CA ASP A 43 14.90 -2.34 7.00
C ASP A 43 14.10 -1.31 7.79
N ALA A 44 14.00 -1.53 9.10
CA ALA A 44 13.66 -0.46 10.00
C ALA A 44 14.60 0.73 9.70
N PRO A 45 14.14 1.99 9.81
CA PRO A 45 12.91 2.39 10.51
C PRO A 45 11.63 2.38 9.66
N TRP A 46 11.73 2.15 8.33
CA TRP A 46 10.55 2.31 7.47
C TRP A 46 9.42 1.34 7.83
N HIS A 47 9.74 0.09 8.17
CA HIS A 47 8.72 -0.87 8.56
C HIS A 47 7.92 -0.36 9.75
N ASN A 48 8.62 0.12 10.79
CA ASN A 48 7.96 0.62 11.99
C ASN A 48 7.19 1.92 11.72
N GLN A 49 7.76 2.82 10.91
CA GLN A 49 7.11 4.09 10.59
C GLN A 49 5.81 3.87 9.82
N LEU A 50 5.82 2.94 8.87
CA LEU A 50 4.61 2.65 8.10
C LEU A 50 3.57 1.91 8.94
N LYS A 51 3.98 1.07 9.87
CA LYS A 51 3.05 0.46 10.82
C LYS A 51 2.42 1.51 11.74
N GLU A 52 3.19 2.50 12.17
CA GLU A 52 2.64 3.61 12.94
C GLU A 52 1.63 4.41 12.13
N TYR A 53 1.91 4.65 10.85
CA TYR A 53 0.97 5.30 9.97
C TYR A 53 -0.34 4.52 9.89
N ALA A 54 -0.26 3.20 9.71
CA ALA A 54 -1.45 2.35 9.66
C ALA A 54 -2.26 2.42 10.96
N THR A 55 -1.58 2.45 12.10
CA THR A 55 -2.23 2.56 13.40
C THR A 55 -2.91 3.92 13.58
N SER A 56 -2.29 4.98 13.04
CA SER A 56 -2.83 6.34 13.11
C SER A 56 -4.01 6.56 12.16
N HIS A 57 -4.20 5.66 11.20
CA HIS A 57 -5.26 5.78 10.19
C HIS A 57 -6.14 4.52 10.19
N PRO A 58 -6.83 4.24 11.31
CA PRO A 58 -7.59 3.00 11.44
C PRO A 58 -8.80 2.91 10.49
N GLN A 59 -9.17 4.02 9.86
CA GLN A 59 -10.27 4.06 8.90
C GLN A 59 -9.93 3.30 7.61
N ILE A 60 -8.65 3.08 7.30
CA ILE A 60 -8.24 2.30 6.13
C ILE A 60 -7.68 0.95 6.57
N GLN A 61 -7.85 -0.05 5.73
CA GLN A 61 -7.29 -1.37 5.97
C GLN A 61 -5.92 -1.43 5.32
N MET A 62 -4.87 -1.24 6.12
CA MET A 62 -3.50 -1.17 5.64
C MET A 62 -2.66 -2.29 6.24
N HIS A 63 -1.93 -2.97 5.38
CA HIS A 63 -1.00 -4.02 5.76
C HIS A 63 0.40 -3.64 5.32
N VAL A 64 1.38 -3.86 6.18
CA VAL A 64 2.79 -3.58 5.87
C VAL A 64 3.54 -4.91 5.91
N ILE A 65 4.14 -5.27 4.78
CA ILE A 65 4.85 -6.53 4.61
C ILE A 65 6.29 -6.21 4.22
N GLN A 66 7.22 -6.97 4.73
CA GLN A 66 8.63 -6.83 4.38
C GLN A 66 9.12 -8.10 3.70
N THR A 67 9.90 -7.94 2.64
CA THR A 67 10.56 -9.04 1.97
C THR A 67 12.04 -8.69 1.76
N ASN A 68 12.90 -9.70 1.88
CA ASN A 68 14.33 -9.55 1.63
C ASN A 68 14.71 -9.92 0.21
N GLU A 69 13.78 -10.44 -0.58
CA GLU A 69 14.05 -10.81 -1.97
C GLU A 69 14.06 -9.56 -2.84
N PRO A 70 15.15 -9.30 -3.59
CA PRO A 70 15.21 -8.11 -4.42
C PRO A 70 14.31 -8.21 -5.63
N GLY A 71 13.95 -7.05 -6.19
CA GLY A 71 13.20 -6.94 -7.41
C GLY A 71 11.73 -6.59 -7.20
N VAL A 72 11.21 -5.74 -8.09
CA VAL A 72 9.83 -5.27 -8.00
C VAL A 72 8.84 -6.41 -8.26
N SER A 73 9.22 -7.39 -9.07
CA SER A 73 8.36 -8.55 -9.34
C SER A 73 8.14 -9.39 -8.09
N ASN A 74 9.18 -9.56 -7.26
CA ASN A 74 9.06 -10.28 -6.00
C ASN A 74 8.18 -9.54 -5.01
N ALA A 75 8.30 -8.21 -4.96
CA ALA A 75 7.45 -7.39 -4.11
C ALA A 75 5.98 -7.51 -4.52
N ARG A 76 5.70 -7.45 -5.81
CA ARG A 76 4.33 -7.60 -6.32
C ARG A 76 3.76 -8.98 -5.98
N ASN A 77 4.57 -10.03 -6.16
CA ASN A 77 4.14 -11.40 -5.84
C ASN A 77 3.84 -11.55 -4.35
N LYS A 78 4.65 -10.96 -3.49
CA LYS A 78 4.40 -10.97 -2.05
C LYS A 78 3.06 -10.29 -1.73
N GLY A 79 2.81 -9.14 -2.33
CA GLY A 79 1.54 -8.45 -2.15
C GLY A 79 0.36 -9.30 -2.59
N LEU A 80 0.50 -10.01 -3.72
CA LEU A 80 -0.55 -10.88 -4.23
C LEU A 80 -0.85 -12.04 -3.29
N GLU A 81 0.13 -12.55 -2.59
CA GLU A 81 -0.08 -13.63 -1.61
C GLU A 81 -0.99 -13.19 -0.46
N TYR A 82 -0.97 -11.91 -0.11
CA TYR A 82 -1.77 -11.36 0.98
C TYR A 82 -3.08 -10.75 0.52
N ALA A 83 -3.25 -10.52 -0.78
CA ALA A 83 -4.41 -9.81 -1.32
C ALA A 83 -5.68 -10.63 -1.14
N GLN A 84 -6.74 -9.99 -0.66
CA GLN A 84 -8.05 -10.63 -0.47
C GLN A 84 -9.12 -10.07 -1.41
N GLY A 85 -8.79 -9.00 -2.16
CA GLY A 85 -9.73 -8.37 -3.08
C GLY A 85 -9.91 -9.18 -4.35
N GLU A 86 -11.06 -9.01 -4.98
CA GLU A 86 -11.35 -9.63 -6.28
C GLU A 86 -10.55 -8.97 -7.40
N TYR A 87 -10.25 -7.68 -7.25
CA TYR A 87 -9.49 -6.90 -8.21
C TYR A 87 -8.21 -6.42 -7.57
N ILE A 88 -7.13 -6.43 -8.34
CA ILE A 88 -5.81 -6.00 -7.90
C ILE A 88 -5.42 -4.76 -8.67
N THR A 89 -4.95 -3.74 -7.98
CA THR A 89 -4.34 -2.59 -8.63
C THR A 89 -2.96 -2.34 -8.02
N PHE A 90 -2.01 -2.02 -8.89
CA PHE A 90 -0.65 -1.68 -8.47
C PHE A 90 -0.47 -0.16 -8.58
N ILE A 91 0.06 0.44 -7.52
CA ILE A 91 0.34 1.87 -7.49
C ILE A 91 1.80 2.03 -7.08
N ASP A 92 2.53 2.88 -7.78
CA ASP A 92 3.91 3.19 -7.42
C ASP A 92 3.92 4.07 -6.16
N ASP A 93 4.96 3.93 -5.35
CA ASP A 93 5.06 4.61 -4.07
C ASP A 93 5.23 6.12 -4.19
N ASP A 94 5.56 6.63 -5.38
CA ASP A 94 5.67 8.06 -5.65
C ASP A 94 4.45 8.63 -6.39
N ASP A 95 3.42 7.81 -6.60
CA ASP A 95 2.20 8.26 -7.28
C ASP A 95 1.27 9.00 -6.32
N TYR A 96 0.58 9.98 -6.88
CA TYR A 96 -0.47 10.71 -6.20
C TYR A 96 -1.76 10.50 -7.00
N ILE A 97 -2.72 9.79 -6.40
CA ILE A 97 -3.94 9.41 -7.12
C ILE A 97 -5.09 10.35 -6.80
N SER A 98 -6.05 10.42 -7.72
CA SER A 98 -7.25 11.24 -7.52
C SER A 98 -8.16 10.62 -6.45
N ASP A 99 -9.03 11.44 -5.87
CA ASP A 99 -9.94 11.00 -4.80
C ASP A 99 -10.94 9.93 -5.28
N THR A 100 -11.18 9.85 -6.59
CA THR A 100 -12.13 8.91 -7.17
C THR A 100 -11.45 7.72 -7.87
N TYR A 101 -10.15 7.56 -7.69
CA TYR A 101 -9.39 6.54 -8.41
C TYR A 101 -9.96 5.14 -8.24
N LEU A 102 -10.25 4.74 -6.99
CA LEU A 102 -10.76 3.40 -6.71
C LEU A 102 -12.22 3.23 -7.11
N ALA A 103 -12.98 4.32 -7.16
CA ALA A 103 -14.38 4.28 -7.52
C ALA A 103 -14.61 4.31 -9.04
N SER A 104 -13.56 4.57 -9.81
CA SER A 104 -13.67 4.71 -11.27
C SER A 104 -13.84 3.40 -12.01
#